data_d94ccf6f85fbce543dc45420472c2ca0
#
_entry.id   d94ccf6f85fbce543dc45420472c2ca0
#
_cell.length_a   1.000
_cell.length_b   1.000
_cell.length_c   1.000
_cell.angle_alpha   90.00
_cell.angle_beta   90.00
_cell.angle_gamma   90.00
#
_symmetry.space_group_name_H-M   'P 1'
#
loop_
_entity.id
_entity.type
_entity.pdbx_description
1 polymer ?
#
loop_
_entity_poly.entity_id
_entity_poly.type
_entity_poly.pdbx_seq_one_letter_code
_entity_poly.pdbx_strand_id
1 'polypeptide(L)' 'SAPDLDGLRCFRARGDQGITYAPNVWHHPLLVLQPQDFLIADRAGPEGETDNPNLQEHWEDAPVAVVAV' A
#
# COMPACT_ATOMS: atom_id res chain seq x y z
N SER A 1 -5.03 -8.29 -13.00
CA SER A 1 -3.65 -8.14 -13.48
C SER A 1 -2.68 -8.17 -12.30
N ALA A 2 -1.46 -8.60 -12.55
CA ALA A 2 -0.41 -8.64 -11.56
C ALA A 2 0.41 -7.35 -11.58
N PRO A 3 1.04 -6.97 -10.45
CA PRO A 3 1.91 -5.81 -10.45
C PRO A 3 3.20 -6.05 -11.25
N ASP A 4 3.73 -4.98 -11.82
CA ASP A 4 5.02 -5.00 -12.51
C ASP A 4 6.13 -4.77 -11.47
N LEU A 5 6.78 -5.84 -11.03
CA LEU A 5 7.79 -5.76 -9.99
C LEU A 5 9.04 -4.99 -10.43
N ASP A 6 9.35 -5.00 -11.72
CA ASP A 6 10.48 -4.24 -12.24
C ASP A 6 10.23 -2.73 -12.16
N GLY A 7 8.97 -2.33 -12.13
CA GLY A 7 8.57 -0.93 -12.02
C GLY A 7 8.36 -0.45 -10.59
N LEU A 8 8.61 -1.28 -9.58
CA LEU A 8 8.42 -0.88 -8.20
C LEU A 8 9.33 0.28 -7.81
N ARG A 9 8.76 1.21 -7.04
CA ARG A 9 9.49 2.34 -6.46
C ARG A 9 9.26 2.36 -4.97
N CYS A 10 10.27 2.69 -4.21
CA CYS A 10 10.18 2.79 -2.76
C CYS A 10 10.41 4.24 -2.34
N PHE A 11 9.46 4.78 -1.59
CA PHE A 11 9.52 6.16 -1.12
C PHE A 11 9.49 6.18 0.40
N ARG A 12 10.21 7.14 0.98
CA ARG A 12 10.18 7.39 2.42
C ARG A 12 9.46 8.70 2.68
N ALA A 13 8.43 8.67 3.52
CA ALA A 13 7.67 9.84 3.92
C ALA A 13 8.03 10.24 5.35
N ARG A 14 8.03 11.54 5.62
CA ARG A 14 8.20 12.06 6.98
C ARG A 14 6.87 11.92 7.75
N GLY A 15 6.96 11.98 9.09
CA GLY A 15 5.77 11.85 9.92
C GLY A 15 4.73 12.96 9.74
N ASP A 16 5.12 14.09 9.14
CA ASP A 16 4.21 15.22 8.85
C ASP A 16 3.64 15.18 7.44
N GLN A 17 3.89 14.11 6.69
CA GLN A 17 3.43 13.95 5.32
C GLN A 17 2.34 12.90 5.24
N GLY A 18 1.32 13.17 4.41
CA GLY A 18 0.34 12.18 4.02
C GLY A 18 0.63 11.62 2.65
N ILE A 19 0.06 10.47 2.36
CA ILE A 19 0.21 9.80 1.07
C ILE A 19 -1.17 9.41 0.56
N THR A 20 -1.43 9.70 -0.69
CA THR A 20 -2.64 9.26 -1.38
C THR A 20 -2.23 8.46 -2.61
N TYR A 21 -2.76 7.25 -2.73
CA TYR A 21 -2.53 6.43 -3.91
C TYR A 21 -3.63 6.69 -4.93
N ALA A 22 -3.24 6.81 -6.19
CA ALA A 22 -4.21 6.88 -7.28
C ALA A 22 -4.97 5.55 -7.38
N PRO A 23 -6.22 5.57 -7.87
CA PRO A 23 -6.96 4.32 -8.08
C PRO A 23 -6.22 3.36 -9.01
N ASN A 24 -6.33 2.07 -8.72
CA ASN A 24 -5.76 0.99 -9.54
C ASN A 24 -4.24 1.00 -9.61
N VAL A 25 -3.58 1.57 -8.62
CA VAL A 25 -2.13 1.51 -8.50
C VAL A 25 -1.76 0.46 -7.46
N TRP A 26 -0.97 -0.53 -7.86
CA TRP A 26 -0.45 -1.51 -6.93
C TRP A 26 0.50 -0.86 -5.94
N HIS A 27 0.31 -1.15 -4.66
CA HIS A 27 1.19 -0.63 -3.61
C HIS A 27 1.30 -1.63 -2.47
N HIS A 28 2.43 -1.59 -1.80
CA HIS A 28 2.66 -2.38 -0.60
C HIS A 28 2.07 -1.63 0.60
N PRO A 29 1.50 -2.33 1.59
CA PRO A 29 1.13 -1.68 2.84
C PRO A 29 2.31 -0.94 3.46
N LEU A 30 2.02 0.09 4.25
CA LEU A 30 3.05 0.93 4.84
C LEU A 30 4.08 0.11 5.62
N LEU A 31 5.35 0.41 5.38
CA LEU A 31 6.46 -0.13 6.16
C LEU A 31 6.83 0.89 7.24
N VAL A 32 6.90 0.45 8.48
CA VAL A 32 7.12 1.33 9.62
C VAL A 32 8.58 1.28 10.03
N LEU A 33 9.24 2.45 10.05
CA LEU A 33 10.63 2.56 10.47
C LEU A 33 10.77 2.67 11.99
N GLN A 34 9.71 3.11 12.65
CA GLN A 34 9.61 3.19 14.10
C GLN A 34 8.14 3.12 14.50
N PRO A 35 7.82 2.69 15.72
CA PRO A 35 6.41 2.65 16.15
C PRO A 35 5.76 4.02 16.09
N GLN A 36 4.58 4.11 15.48
CA GLN A 36 3.82 5.35 15.39
C GLN A 36 2.38 5.04 14.98
N ASP A 37 1.50 5.98 15.26
CA ASP A 37 0.11 5.88 14.85
C ASP A 37 -0.08 6.47 13.45
N PHE A 38 -1.04 5.92 12.72
CA PHE A 38 -1.39 6.38 11.39
C PHE A 38 -2.88 6.69 11.33
N LEU A 39 -3.22 7.79 10.67
CA LEU A 39 -4.59 8.06 10.28
C LEU A 39 -4.79 7.50 8.87
N ILE A 40 -5.78 6.63 8.72
CA ILE A 40 -6.09 6.01 7.43
C ILE A 40 -7.50 6.43 7.04
N ALA A 41 -7.62 6.99 5.83
CA ALA A 41 -8.90 7.28 5.21
C ALA A 41 -8.99 6.45 3.95
N ASP A 42 -10.03 5.63 3.86
CA ASP A 42 -10.14 4.65 2.81
C ASP A 42 -11.56 4.63 2.28
N ARG A 43 -11.72 4.14 1.06
CA ARG A 43 -13.03 3.98 0.46
C ARG A 43 -13.78 2.87 1.18
N ALA A 44 -14.98 3.17 1.65
CA ALA A 44 -15.80 2.18 2.32
C ALA A 44 -16.43 1.21 1.32
N GLY A 45 -16.50 -0.05 1.70
CA GLY A 45 -17.29 -1.04 0.98
C GLY A 45 -18.76 -0.95 1.36
N PRO A 46 -19.61 -1.79 0.77
CA PRO A 46 -21.01 -1.86 1.15
C PRO A 46 -21.17 -2.19 2.63
N GLU A 47 -22.21 -1.62 3.23
CA GLU A 47 -22.51 -1.84 4.65
C GLU A 47 -22.75 -3.32 4.93
N GLY A 48 -22.14 -3.84 5.98
CA GLY A 48 -22.28 -5.24 6.37
C GLY A 48 -21.29 -6.18 5.70
N GLU A 49 -20.51 -5.72 4.77
CA GLU A 49 -19.47 -6.51 4.14
C GLU A 49 -18.28 -6.68 5.08
N THR A 50 -17.78 -7.93 5.18
CA THR A 50 -16.60 -8.23 5.97
C THR A 50 -15.32 -8.14 5.14
N ASP A 51 -15.45 -8.34 3.82
CA ASP A 51 -14.34 -8.21 2.89
C ASP A 51 -14.46 -6.89 2.15
N ASN A 52 -13.33 -6.22 1.94
CA ASN A 52 -13.32 -4.96 1.19
C ASN A 52 -13.38 -5.27 -0.31
N PRO A 53 -14.51 -4.94 -0.99
CA PRO A 53 -14.64 -5.25 -2.42
C PRO A 53 -13.72 -4.40 -3.29
N ASN A 54 -13.06 -3.39 -2.71
CA ASN A 54 -12.11 -2.55 -3.42
C ASN A 54 -10.68 -3.07 -3.28
N LEU A 55 -10.48 -4.16 -2.52
CA LEU A 55 -9.15 -4.71 -2.25
C LEU A 55 -8.87 -5.86 -3.20
N GLN A 56 -7.74 -5.79 -3.87
CA GLN A 56 -7.18 -6.88 -4.64
C GLN A 56 -5.75 -7.10 -4.17
N GLU A 57 -5.39 -8.34 -3.82
CA GLU A 57 -4.08 -8.65 -3.28
C GLU A 57 -3.28 -9.51 -4.23
N HIS A 58 -1.97 -9.29 -4.24
CA HIS A 58 -1.01 -10.11 -4.95
C HIS A 58 0.14 -10.45 -4.01
N TRP A 59 0.47 -11.74 -3.91
CA TRP A 59 1.51 -12.24 -3.02
C TRP A 59 2.68 -12.76 -3.83
N GLU A 60 3.89 -12.46 -3.39
CA GLU A 60 5.12 -12.99 -3.96
C GLU A 60 5.74 -14.00 -3.01
N ASP A 61 6.22 -15.12 -3.56
CA ASP A 61 6.83 -16.19 -2.77
C ASP A 61 8.26 -15.88 -2.35
N ALA A 62 8.92 -15.00 -3.09
CA ALA A 62 10.31 -14.64 -2.85
C ALA A 62 10.43 -13.17 -2.45
N PRO A 63 11.42 -12.81 -1.61
CA PRO A 63 11.63 -11.42 -1.26
C PRO A 63 11.94 -10.56 -2.49
N VAL A 64 11.44 -9.32 -2.47
CA VAL A 64 11.72 -8.32 -3.50
C VAL A 64 12.46 -7.17 -2.83
N ALA A 65 13.61 -6.80 -3.36
CA ALA A 65 14.41 -5.71 -2.83
C ALA A 65 14.25 -4.49 -3.72
N VAL A 66 13.94 -3.34 -3.11
CA VAL A 66 13.78 -2.07 -3.81
C VAL A 66 14.53 -1.00 -3.02
N VAL A 67 15.33 -0.20 -3.74
CA VAL A 67 16.06 0.89 -3.12
C VAL A 67 15.15 2.11 -3.01
N ALA A 68 15.14 2.76 -1.85
CA ALA A 68 14.35 3.98 -1.64
C ALA A 68 14.90 5.13 -2.49
N VAL A 69 14.01 5.89 -3.07
CA VAL A 69 14.34 7.08 -3.85
C VAL A 69 14.09 8.36 -3.07
#